data_dead0b438e090c93b02d0c423524feae
#
_entry.id   dead0b438e090c93b02d0c423524feae
#
_cell.length_a   1.000
_cell.length_b   1.000
_cell.length_c   1.000
_cell.angle_alpha   90.00
_cell.angle_beta   90.00
_cell.angle_gamma   90.00
#
_symmetry.space_group_name_H-M   'P 1'
#
loop_
_entity.id
_entity.type
_entity.pdbx_description
1 polymer ?
#
loop_
_entity_poly.entity_id
_entity_poly.type
_entity_poly.pdbx_seq_one_letter_code
_entity_poly.pdbx_strand_id
1 'polypeptide(L)'
;VLPEPFVSAVDSGNFLCALVALGEGLREYAAQEPRMGELVGRVEALLERTDFSVFYNRRRKLLTIGLDRNGNPSGSHYDFLMSEARTASYYAVATRQAGRRHWSALGRAMSRCGPYAGPVSWTGTMFEYFMPHLLLPAYDGSLLGEALHYALYCQKRRARRAGVPWGISESGYFAFDPHLNYQYKAHGVQALGVKRGLDRECVVAPYATFLALPFDLDGGMKNLDRL
;
A
#
# COMPACT_ATOMS: atom_id res chain seq x y z
N VAL A 1 20.01 -7.93 -10.04
CA VAL A 1 20.39 -6.54 -9.69
C VAL A 1 19.91 -5.64 -10.81
N LEU A 2 19.17 -4.59 -10.50
CA LEU A 2 18.72 -3.63 -11.50
C LEU A 2 19.95 -2.91 -12.12
N PRO A 3 19.88 -2.56 -13.40
CA PRO A 3 20.96 -1.80 -14.06
C PRO A 3 21.25 -0.47 -13.36
N GLU A 4 20.20 0.18 -12.84
CA GLU A 4 20.30 1.38 -12.02
C GLU A 4 19.73 1.07 -10.62
N PRO A 5 20.58 0.91 -9.59
CA PRO A 5 20.13 0.67 -8.24
C PRO A 5 19.27 1.82 -7.73
N PHE A 6 18.13 1.48 -7.15
CA PHE A 6 17.19 2.42 -6.57
C PHE A 6 16.71 1.90 -5.22
N VAL A 7 16.77 2.72 -4.18
CA VAL A 7 16.28 2.38 -2.85
C VAL A 7 14.89 2.98 -2.69
N SER A 8 13.87 2.14 -2.78
CA SER A 8 12.48 2.55 -2.68
C SER A 8 12.10 2.86 -1.23
N ALA A 9 11.44 3.98 -1.00
CA ALA A 9 10.93 4.36 0.32
C ALA A 9 9.77 3.46 0.76
N VAL A 10 8.88 3.07 -0.15
CA VAL A 10 7.73 2.21 0.16
C VAL A 10 8.17 0.80 0.50
N ASP A 11 9.06 0.21 -0.30
CA ASP A 11 9.56 -1.15 -0.03
C ASP A 11 10.37 -1.21 1.26
N SER A 12 11.23 -0.21 1.49
CA SER A 12 11.98 -0.06 2.75
C SER A 12 11.04 0.07 3.95
N GLY A 13 10.00 0.89 3.85
CA GLY A 13 9.02 1.07 4.92
C GLY A 13 8.21 -0.20 5.20
N ASN A 14 7.78 -0.91 4.17
CA ASN A 14 7.09 -2.20 4.30
C ASN A 14 8.00 -3.25 4.94
N PHE A 15 9.26 -3.32 4.52
CA PHE A 15 10.25 -4.20 5.11
C PHE A 15 10.46 -3.94 6.60
N LEU A 16 10.62 -2.67 7.00
CA LEU A 16 10.81 -2.30 8.41
C LEU A 16 9.56 -2.60 9.25
N CYS A 17 8.35 -2.33 8.74
CA CYS A 17 7.12 -2.69 9.44
C CYS A 17 6.96 -4.20 9.57
N ALA A 18 7.33 -4.98 8.54
CA ALA A 18 7.34 -6.44 8.61
C ALA A 18 8.36 -6.95 9.64
N LEU A 19 9.53 -6.32 9.74
CA LEU A 19 10.51 -6.64 10.79
C LEU A 19 9.97 -6.34 12.20
N VAL A 20 9.27 -5.24 12.39
CA VAL A 20 8.62 -4.93 13.68
C VAL A 20 7.62 -6.03 14.02
N ALA A 21 6.73 -6.39 13.10
CA ALA A 21 5.74 -7.46 13.32
C ALA A 21 6.41 -8.81 13.59
N LEU A 22 7.47 -9.15 12.84
CA LEU A 22 8.25 -10.35 13.06
C LEU A 22 8.89 -10.36 14.45
N GLY A 23 9.50 -9.24 14.88
CA GLY A 23 10.12 -9.11 16.18
C GLY A 23 9.13 -9.34 17.32
N GLU A 24 7.92 -8.78 17.23
CA GLU A 24 6.86 -9.00 18.22
C GLU A 24 6.41 -10.48 18.24
N GLY A 25 6.17 -11.08 17.07
CA GLY A 25 5.82 -12.49 16.99
C GLY A 25 6.90 -13.42 17.57
N LEU A 26 8.19 -13.13 17.28
CA LEU A 26 9.30 -13.91 17.85
C LEU A 26 9.38 -13.79 19.39
N ARG A 27 9.07 -12.63 19.96
CA ARG A 27 9.05 -12.42 21.42
C ARG A 27 8.00 -13.31 22.11
N GLU A 28 6.86 -13.54 21.49
CA GLU A 28 5.83 -14.43 22.04
C GLU A 28 6.34 -15.87 22.20
N TYR A 29 7.23 -16.32 21.31
CA TYR A 29 7.81 -17.66 21.33
C TYR A 29 9.14 -17.76 22.08
N ALA A 30 9.82 -16.65 22.34
CA ALA A 30 11.15 -16.63 22.94
C ALA A 30 11.21 -17.29 24.35
N ALA A 31 10.11 -17.27 25.09
CA ALA A 31 10.01 -17.94 26.38
C ALA A 31 10.04 -19.49 26.28
N GLN A 32 9.67 -20.03 25.11
CA GLN A 32 9.59 -21.47 24.86
C GLN A 32 10.81 -22.00 24.07
N GLU A 33 11.41 -21.15 23.23
CA GLU A 33 12.52 -21.51 22.37
C GLU A 33 13.61 -20.40 22.40
N PRO A 34 14.73 -20.65 23.13
CA PRO A 34 15.79 -19.63 23.30
C PRO A 34 16.35 -19.05 21.99
N ARG A 35 16.38 -19.85 20.90
CA ARG A 35 16.84 -19.38 19.58
C ARG A 35 16.00 -18.23 19.04
N MET A 36 14.73 -18.14 19.43
CA MET A 36 13.87 -17.01 19.04
C MET A 36 14.35 -15.71 19.67
N GLY A 37 14.90 -15.76 20.91
CA GLY A 37 15.50 -14.59 21.56
C GLY A 37 16.71 -14.04 20.80
N GLU A 38 17.56 -14.90 20.22
CA GLU A 38 18.67 -14.46 19.39
C GLU A 38 18.18 -13.77 18.10
N LEU A 39 17.12 -14.31 17.48
CA LEU A 39 16.50 -13.70 16.29
C LEU A 39 15.86 -12.33 16.61
N VAL A 40 15.21 -12.19 17.77
CA VAL A 40 14.70 -10.89 18.25
C VAL A 40 15.83 -9.87 18.29
N GLY A 41 16.95 -10.20 18.94
CA GLY A 41 18.11 -9.29 19.02
C GLY A 41 18.65 -8.89 17.64
N ARG A 42 18.66 -9.81 16.67
CA ARG A 42 19.08 -9.51 15.29
C ARG A 42 18.11 -8.56 14.59
N VAL A 43 16.80 -8.75 14.79
CA VAL A 43 15.75 -7.86 14.22
C VAL A 43 15.88 -6.47 14.83
N GLU A 44 16.01 -6.36 16.16
CA GLU A 44 16.19 -5.09 16.86
C GLU A 44 17.43 -4.34 16.37
N ALA A 45 18.58 -5.01 16.31
CA ALA A 45 19.81 -4.42 15.81
C ALA A 45 19.70 -3.91 14.37
N LEU A 46 18.92 -4.58 13.52
CA LEU A 46 18.66 -4.13 12.15
C LEU A 46 17.77 -2.88 12.12
N LEU A 47 16.72 -2.85 12.94
CA LEU A 47 15.81 -1.70 13.05
C LEU A 47 16.54 -0.47 13.60
N GLU A 48 17.38 -0.62 14.66
CA GLU A 48 18.13 0.45 15.27
C GLU A 48 19.19 1.06 14.33
N ARG A 49 19.80 0.24 13.48
CA ARG A 49 20.82 0.68 12.52
C ARG A 49 20.24 1.33 11.27
N THR A 50 18.93 1.25 11.08
CA THR A 50 18.29 1.78 9.86
C THR A 50 17.83 3.20 10.07
N ASP A 51 18.43 4.13 9.33
CA ASP A 51 17.98 5.54 9.28
C ASP A 51 16.98 5.72 8.13
N PHE A 52 15.68 5.71 8.45
CA PHE A 52 14.61 5.93 7.48
C PHE A 52 14.38 7.43 7.19
N SER A 53 14.95 8.32 8.02
CA SER A 53 14.79 9.77 7.86
C SER A 53 15.40 10.31 6.56
N VAL A 54 16.27 9.54 5.91
CA VAL A 54 16.88 9.86 4.61
C VAL A 54 15.85 10.09 3.51
N PHE A 55 14.65 9.49 3.63
CA PHE A 55 13.54 9.69 2.70
C PHE A 55 12.70 10.94 3.00
N TYR A 56 12.88 11.58 4.18
CA TYR A 56 11.98 12.65 4.60
C TYR A 56 12.44 14.03 4.12
N ASN A 57 11.65 14.60 3.21
CA ASN A 57 11.83 15.99 2.78
C ASN A 57 11.20 16.95 3.80
N ARG A 58 12.03 17.57 4.65
CA ARG A 58 11.59 18.47 5.72
C ARG A 58 10.85 19.71 5.21
N ARG A 59 11.20 20.21 4.01
CA ARG A 59 10.55 21.39 3.42
C ARG A 59 9.13 21.05 2.94
N ARG A 60 8.97 19.93 2.22
CA ARG A 60 7.67 19.45 1.73
C ARG A 60 6.86 18.72 2.79
N LYS A 61 7.50 18.25 3.84
CA LYS A 61 6.96 17.38 4.90
C LYS A 61 6.42 16.06 4.34
N LEU A 62 7.02 15.55 3.28
CA LEU A 62 6.62 14.33 2.58
C LEU A 62 7.82 13.39 2.43
N LEU A 63 7.55 12.10 2.27
CA LEU A 63 8.56 11.13 1.90
C LEU A 63 8.80 11.21 0.39
N THR A 64 10.08 11.23 -0.02
CA THR A 64 10.45 10.98 -1.42
C THR A 64 10.12 9.55 -1.81
N ILE A 65 9.92 9.27 -3.09
CA ILE A 65 9.64 7.89 -3.54
C ILE A 65 10.87 6.97 -3.41
N GLY A 66 12.06 7.53 -3.32
CA GLY A 66 13.29 6.77 -3.09
C GLY A 66 14.55 7.55 -3.38
N LEU A 67 15.67 6.85 -3.32
CA LEU A 67 17.02 7.39 -3.53
C LEU A 67 17.67 6.67 -4.72
N ASP A 68 18.44 7.43 -5.51
CA ASP A 68 19.29 6.87 -6.56
C ASP A 68 20.52 6.15 -5.96
N ARG A 69 21.37 5.57 -6.82
CA ARG A 69 22.62 4.89 -6.43
C ARG A 69 23.62 5.76 -5.67
N ASN A 70 23.50 7.08 -5.78
CA ASN A 70 24.37 8.05 -5.12
C ASN A 70 23.74 8.59 -3.82
N GLY A 71 22.55 8.09 -3.45
CA GLY A 71 21.80 8.55 -2.29
C GLY A 71 21.04 9.86 -2.51
N ASN A 72 20.92 10.35 -3.76
CA ASN A 72 20.14 11.54 -4.04
C ASN A 72 18.65 11.23 -4.03
N PRO A 73 17.82 12.06 -3.37
CA PRO A 73 16.38 11.84 -3.33
C PRO A 73 15.74 12.10 -4.70
N SER A 74 14.77 11.28 -5.06
CA SER A 74 13.87 11.52 -6.19
C SER A 74 13.14 12.86 -6.03
N GLY A 75 12.85 13.53 -7.15
CA GLY A 75 12.03 14.75 -7.17
C GLY A 75 10.55 14.50 -6.83
N SER A 76 10.08 13.27 -6.94
CA SER A 76 8.71 12.86 -6.66
C SER A 76 8.53 12.43 -5.20
N HIS A 77 7.30 12.58 -4.67
CA HIS A 77 6.98 12.33 -3.27
C HIS A 77 5.66 11.57 -3.17
N TYR A 78 5.52 10.75 -2.11
CA TYR A 78 4.23 10.19 -1.71
C TYR A 78 3.43 11.28 -1.00
N ASP A 79 2.36 11.74 -1.62
CA ASP A 79 1.58 12.91 -1.18
C ASP A 79 0.10 12.60 -0.88
N PHE A 80 -0.38 11.37 -1.11
CA PHE A 80 -1.72 10.94 -0.75
C PHE A 80 -1.75 10.05 0.49
N LEU A 81 -2.78 10.25 1.34
CA LEU A 81 -3.04 9.35 2.48
C LEU A 81 -3.44 7.95 2.00
N MET A 82 -4.27 7.88 0.95
CA MET A 82 -4.60 6.59 0.33
C MET A 82 -3.48 6.21 -0.65
N SER A 83 -2.54 5.43 -0.14
CA SER A 83 -1.36 4.96 -0.85
C SER A 83 -0.82 3.72 -0.13
N GLU A 84 -0.15 2.85 -0.85
CA GLU A 84 0.65 1.76 -0.30
C GLU A 84 1.78 2.27 0.61
N ALA A 85 2.29 3.49 0.35
CA ALA A 85 3.30 4.15 1.18
C ALA A 85 2.78 4.61 2.55
N ARG A 86 1.49 4.40 2.87
CA ARG A 86 0.92 4.73 4.18
C ARG A 86 1.61 3.99 5.32
N THR A 87 2.02 2.75 5.10
CA THR A 87 2.79 1.94 6.05
C THR A 87 4.13 2.60 6.37
N ALA A 88 4.88 2.99 5.33
CA ALA A 88 6.14 3.73 5.46
C ALA A 88 5.95 5.08 6.19
N SER A 89 4.89 5.80 5.83
CA SER A 89 4.54 7.08 6.48
C SER A 89 4.21 6.91 7.97
N TYR A 90 3.48 5.85 8.31
CA TYR A 90 3.17 5.53 9.71
C TYR A 90 4.46 5.19 10.47
N TYR A 91 5.30 4.31 9.93
CA TYR A 91 6.59 3.94 10.53
C TYR A 91 7.46 5.17 10.81
N ALA A 92 7.66 6.02 9.81
CA ALA A 92 8.48 7.22 9.93
C ALA A 92 8.00 8.16 11.04
N VAL A 93 6.69 8.32 11.21
CA VAL A 93 6.11 9.17 12.28
C VAL A 93 6.18 8.48 13.63
N ALA A 94 5.85 7.19 13.72
CA ALA A 94 5.84 6.42 14.96
C ALA A 94 7.24 6.33 15.58
N THR A 95 8.27 6.13 14.75
CA THR A 95 9.68 6.08 15.15
C THR A 95 10.34 7.46 15.27
N ARG A 96 9.58 8.55 15.06
CA ARG A 96 10.07 9.96 15.10
C ARG A 96 11.11 10.31 14.05
N GLN A 97 11.24 9.51 13.00
CA GLN A 97 12.13 9.78 11.87
C GLN A 97 11.51 10.77 10.87
N ALA A 98 10.20 10.97 10.95
CA ALA A 98 9.50 12.11 10.35
C ALA A 98 8.66 12.85 11.41
N GLY A 99 8.50 14.15 11.24
CA GLY A 99 7.66 14.95 12.15
C GLY A 99 6.17 14.64 11.95
N ARG A 100 5.34 14.79 13.01
CA ARG A 100 3.87 14.58 12.96
C ARG A 100 3.17 15.34 11.83
N ARG A 101 3.74 16.48 11.41
CA ARG A 101 3.24 17.27 10.28
C ARG A 101 3.29 16.53 8.95
N HIS A 102 4.11 15.47 8.83
CA HIS A 102 4.10 14.58 7.66
C HIS A 102 2.72 13.96 7.46
N TRP A 103 2.16 13.34 8.51
CA TRP A 103 0.83 12.70 8.43
C TRP A 103 -0.27 13.68 8.03
N SER A 104 -0.20 14.92 8.54
CA SER A 104 -1.15 15.97 8.19
C SER A 104 -0.95 16.54 6.79
N ALA A 105 0.25 16.41 6.22
CA ALA A 105 0.57 16.87 4.87
C ALA A 105 0.09 15.93 3.77
N LEU A 106 -0.21 14.67 4.11
CA LEU A 106 -0.75 13.70 3.15
C LEU A 106 -2.15 14.14 2.68
N GLY A 107 -2.34 14.24 1.38
CA GLY A 107 -3.57 14.68 0.73
C GLY A 107 -4.76 13.76 1.03
N ARG A 108 -5.91 14.36 1.23
CA ARG A 108 -7.19 13.70 1.53
C ARG A 108 -8.28 14.19 0.56
N ALA A 109 -7.93 14.31 -0.72
CA ALA A 109 -8.91 14.66 -1.73
C ALA A 109 -10.03 13.61 -1.76
N MET A 110 -11.27 14.08 -1.92
CA MET A 110 -12.47 13.24 -1.86
C MET A 110 -13.10 13.09 -3.23
N SER A 111 -13.66 11.93 -3.50
CA SER A 111 -14.50 11.68 -4.68
C SER A 111 -15.85 11.09 -4.25
N ARG A 112 -16.82 11.13 -5.16
CA ARG A 112 -18.16 10.55 -4.94
C ARG A 112 -18.44 9.44 -5.94
N CYS A 113 -19.02 8.34 -5.44
CA CYS A 113 -19.51 7.25 -6.26
C CYS A 113 -20.92 6.83 -5.81
N GLY A 114 -21.94 7.27 -6.55
CA GLY A 114 -23.32 7.09 -6.11
C GLY A 114 -23.62 7.85 -4.81
N PRO A 115 -24.19 7.21 -3.79
CA PRO A 115 -24.49 7.84 -2.51
C PRO A 115 -23.26 8.01 -1.61
N TYR A 116 -22.14 7.33 -1.91
CA TYR A 116 -20.97 7.33 -1.06
C TYR A 116 -19.91 8.33 -1.51
N ALA A 117 -19.12 8.82 -0.56
CA ALA A 117 -17.94 9.63 -0.79
C ALA A 117 -16.78 9.07 0.04
N GLY A 118 -15.56 9.18 -0.49
CA GLY A 118 -14.37 8.72 0.21
C GLY A 118 -13.09 9.32 -0.39
N PRO A 119 -11.97 9.19 0.33
CA PRO A 119 -10.70 9.72 -0.13
C PRO A 119 -10.19 8.94 -1.35
N VAL A 120 -9.49 9.65 -2.23
CA VAL A 120 -8.88 9.07 -3.43
C VAL A 120 -7.39 8.82 -3.26
N SER A 121 -6.87 7.89 -4.07
CA SER A 121 -5.46 7.61 -4.27
C SER A 121 -4.97 8.15 -5.62
N TRP A 122 -3.73 7.85 -6.00
CA TRP A 122 -3.20 8.19 -7.32
C TRP A 122 -3.87 7.38 -8.43
N THR A 123 -3.89 6.06 -8.29
CA THR A 123 -4.30 5.13 -9.36
C THR A 123 -5.60 4.39 -9.06
N GLY A 124 -6.16 4.49 -7.86
CA GLY A 124 -7.44 3.86 -7.52
C GLY A 124 -7.42 2.34 -7.51
N THR A 125 -6.25 1.76 -7.22
CA THR A 125 -6.05 0.30 -7.15
C THR A 125 -6.52 -0.25 -5.81
N MET A 126 -6.92 -1.51 -5.76
CA MET A 126 -7.16 -2.20 -4.48
C MET A 126 -5.90 -2.21 -3.60
N PHE A 127 -4.74 -2.34 -4.21
CA PHE A 127 -3.45 -2.37 -3.51
C PHE A 127 -3.23 -1.12 -2.66
N GLU A 128 -3.40 0.08 -3.23
CA GLU A 128 -3.23 1.36 -2.52
C GLU A 128 -4.13 1.49 -1.27
N TYR A 129 -5.32 0.87 -1.29
CA TYR A 129 -6.26 0.95 -0.18
C TYR A 129 -6.02 -0.13 0.88
N PHE A 130 -5.81 -1.38 0.46
CA PHE A 130 -5.90 -2.55 1.34
C PHE A 130 -4.55 -3.11 1.80
N MET A 131 -3.48 -3.01 0.99
CA MET A 131 -2.17 -3.56 1.35
C MET A 131 -1.64 -3.03 2.69
N PRO A 132 -1.74 -1.73 3.02
CA PRO A 132 -1.28 -1.24 4.32
C PRO A 132 -1.96 -1.90 5.51
N HIS A 133 -3.17 -2.43 5.34
CA HIS A 133 -3.93 -3.10 6.41
C HIS A 133 -3.50 -4.55 6.66
N LEU A 134 -2.51 -5.05 5.95
CA LEU A 134 -1.80 -6.27 6.36
C LEU A 134 -0.99 -6.06 7.65
N LEU A 135 -0.58 -4.80 7.91
CA LEU A 135 0.27 -4.43 9.05
C LEU A 135 -0.34 -3.35 9.94
N LEU A 136 -1.30 -2.57 9.43
CA LEU A 136 -1.93 -1.49 10.17
C LEU A 136 -3.40 -1.82 10.45
N PRO A 137 -3.89 -1.59 11.68
CA PRO A 137 -5.30 -1.80 11.99
C PRO A 137 -6.21 -0.84 11.22
N ALA A 138 -7.41 -1.29 10.90
CA ALA A 138 -8.51 -0.46 10.47
C ALA A 138 -9.51 -0.31 11.63
N TYR A 139 -9.93 0.92 11.90
CA TYR A 139 -10.90 1.21 12.96
C TYR A 139 -12.21 1.67 12.32
N ASP A 140 -13.32 1.07 12.75
CA ASP A 140 -14.65 1.48 12.31
C ASP A 140 -14.91 2.95 12.66
N GLY A 141 -15.63 3.65 11.79
CA GLY A 141 -15.91 5.07 11.93
C GLY A 141 -14.71 6.01 11.77
N SER A 142 -13.52 5.47 11.49
CA SER A 142 -12.37 6.28 11.11
C SER A 142 -12.37 6.58 9.60
N LEU A 143 -11.68 7.67 9.20
CA LEU A 143 -11.51 7.98 7.78
C LEU A 143 -10.91 6.81 6.98
N LEU A 144 -9.99 6.05 7.58
CA LEU A 144 -9.36 4.91 6.91
C LEU A 144 -10.32 3.72 6.82
N GLY A 145 -11.08 3.42 7.86
CA GLY A 145 -12.11 2.37 7.82
C GLY A 145 -13.19 2.68 6.76
N GLU A 146 -13.72 3.91 6.77
CA GLU A 146 -14.69 4.35 5.76
C GLU A 146 -14.13 4.36 4.33
N ALA A 147 -12.84 4.63 4.18
CA ALA A 147 -12.16 4.55 2.87
C ALA A 147 -12.17 3.13 2.30
N LEU A 148 -12.04 2.09 3.13
CA LEU A 148 -12.10 0.69 2.69
C LEU A 148 -13.49 0.31 2.21
N HIS A 149 -14.53 0.70 2.96
CA HIS A 149 -15.93 0.49 2.54
C HIS A 149 -16.24 1.22 1.23
N TYR A 150 -15.78 2.46 1.11
CA TYR A 150 -15.91 3.22 -0.13
C TYR A 150 -15.20 2.54 -1.31
N ALA A 151 -13.98 2.07 -1.10
CA ALA A 151 -13.20 1.37 -2.12
C ALA A 151 -13.92 0.10 -2.60
N LEU A 152 -14.39 -0.75 -1.67
CA LEU A 152 -15.17 -1.96 -1.99
C LEU A 152 -16.44 -1.62 -2.76
N TYR A 153 -17.18 -0.61 -2.34
CA TYR A 153 -18.37 -0.18 -3.07
C TYR A 153 -18.06 0.21 -4.52
N CYS A 154 -17.01 1.01 -4.73
CA CYS A 154 -16.60 1.46 -6.06
C CYS A 154 -16.14 0.29 -6.94
N GLN A 155 -15.34 -0.62 -6.40
CA GLN A 155 -14.86 -1.83 -7.06
C GLN A 155 -16.04 -2.74 -7.50
N LYS A 156 -16.92 -3.06 -6.57
CA LYS A 156 -18.12 -3.88 -6.85
C LYS A 156 -19.06 -3.22 -7.88
N ARG A 157 -19.22 -1.90 -7.80
CA ARG A 157 -20.02 -1.14 -8.77
C ARG A 157 -19.39 -1.15 -10.17
N ARG A 158 -18.08 -0.96 -10.28
CA ARG A 158 -17.34 -1.01 -11.55
C ARG A 158 -17.40 -2.40 -12.17
N ALA A 159 -17.17 -3.44 -11.38
CA ALA A 159 -17.20 -4.83 -11.81
C ALA A 159 -18.59 -5.24 -12.33
N ARG A 160 -19.66 -4.90 -11.61
CA ARG A 160 -21.04 -5.15 -12.06
C ARG A 160 -21.34 -4.52 -13.41
N ARG A 161 -20.88 -3.28 -13.66
CA ARG A 161 -21.06 -2.61 -14.95
C ARG A 161 -20.29 -3.27 -16.09
N ALA A 162 -19.14 -3.87 -15.77
CA ALA A 162 -18.30 -4.56 -16.75
C ALA A 162 -18.66 -6.06 -16.92
N GLY A 163 -19.53 -6.61 -16.07
CA GLY A 163 -19.88 -8.04 -16.09
C GLY A 163 -18.76 -8.98 -15.65
N VAL A 164 -17.79 -8.48 -14.85
CA VAL A 164 -16.59 -9.24 -14.40
C VAL A 164 -16.55 -9.36 -12.88
N PRO A 165 -15.71 -10.26 -12.30
CA PRO A 165 -15.35 -10.20 -10.89
C PRO A 165 -14.76 -8.85 -10.50
N TRP A 166 -14.91 -8.46 -9.23
CA TRP A 166 -14.23 -7.25 -8.73
C TRP A 166 -12.80 -7.56 -8.29
N GLY A 167 -11.99 -6.53 -8.13
CA GLY A 167 -10.57 -6.66 -7.74
C GLY A 167 -9.63 -6.01 -8.75
N ILE A 168 -10.08 -4.88 -9.34
CA ILE A 168 -9.24 -4.11 -10.26
C ILE A 168 -8.09 -3.52 -9.46
N SER A 169 -6.86 -3.93 -9.80
CA SER A 169 -5.66 -3.53 -9.09
C SER A 169 -4.45 -3.60 -10.02
N GLU A 170 -3.30 -3.18 -9.53
CA GLU A 170 -2.07 -3.32 -10.27
C GLU A 170 -1.74 -4.79 -10.48
N SER A 171 -1.32 -5.11 -11.69
CA SER A 171 -1.09 -6.49 -12.12
C SER A 171 -0.15 -6.55 -13.32
N GLY A 172 0.61 -7.64 -13.39
CA GLY A 172 1.11 -8.15 -14.65
C GLY A 172 -0.07 -8.69 -15.47
N TYR A 173 -0.01 -8.56 -16.77
CA TYR A 173 -1.04 -9.10 -17.67
C TYR A 173 -0.40 -9.65 -18.94
N PHE A 174 -1.15 -10.53 -19.65
CA PHE A 174 -0.65 -11.22 -20.83
C PHE A 174 -0.53 -10.26 -22.02
N ALA A 175 0.56 -9.49 -22.04
CA ALA A 175 1.04 -8.74 -23.18
C ALA A 175 2.56 -8.68 -23.10
N PHE A 176 3.22 -8.86 -24.23
CA PHE A 176 4.68 -8.85 -24.29
C PHE A 176 5.16 -7.73 -25.20
N ASP A 177 6.25 -7.08 -24.80
CA ASP A 177 6.98 -6.18 -25.68
C ASP A 177 7.85 -6.98 -26.70
N PRO A 178 8.53 -6.32 -27.66
CA PRO A 178 9.41 -6.98 -28.61
C PRO A 178 10.57 -7.78 -28.00
N HIS A 179 10.89 -7.53 -26.72
CA HIS A 179 11.92 -8.24 -25.95
C HIS A 179 11.37 -9.36 -25.09
N LEU A 180 10.09 -9.72 -25.26
CA LEU A 180 9.38 -10.75 -24.50
C LEU A 180 9.23 -10.45 -23.00
N ASN A 181 9.35 -9.17 -22.58
CA ASN A 181 9.01 -8.77 -21.23
C ASN A 181 7.49 -8.68 -21.09
N TYR A 182 6.95 -9.28 -20.02
CA TYR A 182 5.53 -9.11 -19.70
C TYR A 182 5.25 -7.65 -19.31
N GLN A 183 4.02 -7.22 -19.52
CA GLN A 183 3.59 -5.90 -19.14
C GLN A 183 3.01 -5.89 -17.72
N TYR A 184 3.32 -4.82 -16.97
CA TYR A 184 2.80 -4.56 -15.65
C TYR A 184 2.23 -3.16 -15.58
N LYS A 185 1.06 -3.00 -14.97
CA LYS A 185 0.40 -1.70 -14.86
C LYS A 185 -0.47 -1.58 -13.62
N ALA A 186 -0.56 -0.37 -13.08
CA ALA A 186 -1.53 -0.02 -12.07
C ALA A 186 -2.89 0.21 -12.73
N HIS A 187 -3.75 -0.82 -12.73
CA HIS A 187 -5.15 -0.72 -13.12
C HIS A 187 -5.99 -0.31 -11.93
N GLY A 188 -6.90 0.64 -12.12
CA GLY A 188 -7.72 1.16 -11.03
C GLY A 188 -9.12 1.56 -11.46
N VAL A 189 -9.88 2.01 -10.50
CA VAL A 189 -11.25 2.52 -10.70
C VAL A 189 -11.25 4.03 -10.66
N GLN A 190 -11.82 4.69 -11.68
CA GLN A 190 -11.78 6.15 -11.83
C GLN A 190 -12.34 6.89 -10.61
N ALA A 191 -13.36 6.34 -9.95
CA ALA A 191 -13.93 6.95 -8.73
C ALA A 191 -12.97 6.90 -7.52
N LEU A 192 -11.93 6.07 -7.58
CA LEU A 192 -10.94 5.88 -6.52
C LEU A 192 -9.60 6.55 -6.79
N GLY A 193 -9.34 6.99 -8.03
CA GLY A 193 -8.04 7.55 -8.41
C GLY A 193 -8.13 8.90 -9.08
N VAL A 194 -7.09 9.74 -8.90
CA VAL A 194 -6.97 11.03 -9.58
C VAL A 194 -6.44 10.90 -11.00
N LYS A 195 -5.75 9.80 -11.33
CA LYS A 195 -5.26 9.52 -12.67
C LYS A 195 -6.44 9.40 -13.63
N ARG A 196 -6.33 10.09 -14.77
CA ARG A 196 -7.40 10.07 -15.77
C ARG A 196 -7.34 8.82 -16.63
N GLY A 197 -8.53 8.35 -17.07
CA GLY A 197 -8.65 7.24 -18.03
C GLY A 197 -8.49 5.85 -17.40
N LEU A 198 -8.63 5.71 -16.09
CA LEU A 198 -8.56 4.43 -15.40
C LEU A 198 -9.66 3.45 -15.86
N ASP A 199 -10.85 3.97 -16.23
CA ASP A 199 -11.97 3.12 -16.70
C ASP A 199 -11.82 2.63 -18.15
N ARG A 200 -10.76 3.00 -18.86
CA ARG A 200 -10.51 2.52 -20.23
C ARG A 200 -10.08 1.06 -20.28
N GLU A 201 -9.53 0.56 -19.19
CA GLU A 201 -9.04 -0.80 -19.05
C GLU A 201 -9.73 -1.49 -17.87
N CYS A 202 -9.81 -2.80 -17.92
CA CYS A 202 -10.39 -3.59 -16.86
C CYS A 202 -9.58 -4.88 -16.69
N VAL A 203 -8.58 -4.84 -15.83
CA VAL A 203 -7.79 -6.01 -15.47
C VAL A 203 -8.07 -6.35 -14.01
N VAL A 204 -8.59 -7.55 -13.77
CA VAL A 204 -8.88 -8.07 -12.44
C VAL A 204 -7.65 -8.82 -11.93
N ALA A 205 -7.18 -8.45 -10.76
CA ALA A 205 -6.08 -9.10 -10.07
C ALA A 205 -6.64 -9.97 -8.92
N PRO A 206 -6.59 -11.30 -9.00
CA PRO A 206 -7.19 -12.18 -7.99
C PRO A 206 -6.73 -11.91 -6.56
N TYR A 207 -5.45 -11.56 -6.36
CA TYR A 207 -4.91 -11.25 -5.03
C TYR A 207 -5.67 -10.11 -4.32
N ALA A 208 -6.26 -9.18 -5.08
CA ALA A 208 -6.98 -8.04 -4.51
C ALA A 208 -8.23 -8.47 -3.75
N THR A 209 -8.86 -9.59 -4.14
CA THR A 209 -9.97 -10.17 -3.38
C THR A 209 -9.49 -10.68 -2.02
N PHE A 210 -8.32 -11.33 -1.97
CA PHE A 210 -7.75 -11.81 -0.70
C PHE A 210 -7.42 -10.66 0.26
N LEU A 211 -6.89 -9.55 -0.23
CA LEU A 211 -6.64 -8.35 0.58
C LEU A 211 -7.91 -7.80 1.25
N ALA A 212 -9.07 -8.02 0.64
CA ALA A 212 -10.35 -7.51 1.13
C ALA A 212 -11.10 -8.49 2.04
N LEU A 213 -10.72 -9.77 2.13
CA LEU A 213 -11.40 -10.78 2.95
C LEU A 213 -11.59 -10.36 4.42
N PRO A 214 -10.63 -9.72 5.10
CA PRO A 214 -10.81 -9.28 6.48
C PRO A 214 -11.93 -8.23 6.66
N PHE A 215 -12.34 -7.56 5.58
CA PHE A 215 -13.32 -6.47 5.60
C PHE A 215 -14.67 -6.86 4.99
N ASP A 216 -14.70 -7.90 4.18
CA ASP A 216 -15.90 -8.39 3.48
C ASP A 216 -15.74 -9.86 3.10
N LEU A 217 -15.81 -10.73 4.09
CA LEU A 217 -15.61 -12.17 3.89
C LEU A 217 -16.62 -12.76 2.92
N ASP A 218 -17.91 -12.52 3.16
CA ASP A 218 -18.98 -13.08 2.31
C ASP A 218 -18.91 -12.60 0.86
N GLY A 219 -18.67 -11.32 0.67
CA GLY A 219 -18.50 -10.73 -0.65
C GLY A 219 -17.23 -11.20 -1.35
N GLY A 220 -16.16 -11.38 -0.60
CA GLY A 220 -14.88 -11.91 -1.08
C GLY A 220 -15.01 -13.37 -1.53
N MET A 221 -15.60 -14.24 -0.72
CA MET A 221 -15.82 -15.66 -1.08
C MET A 221 -16.65 -15.80 -2.34
N LYS A 222 -17.78 -15.08 -2.44
CA LYS A 222 -18.60 -15.06 -3.65
C LYS A 222 -17.87 -14.54 -4.88
N ASN A 223 -16.88 -13.66 -4.70
CA ASN A 223 -16.07 -13.14 -5.80
C ASN A 223 -15.01 -14.16 -6.23
N LEU A 224 -14.40 -14.87 -5.28
CA LEU A 224 -13.45 -15.97 -5.57
C LEU A 224 -14.10 -17.09 -6.38
N ASP A 225 -15.36 -17.45 -6.08
CA ASP A 225 -16.10 -18.44 -6.87
C ASP A 225 -16.35 -18.02 -8.33
N ARG A 226 -16.17 -16.73 -8.64
CA ARG A 226 -16.37 -16.15 -9.98
C ARG A 226 -15.07 -15.93 -10.74
N LEU A 227 -13.93 -16.00 -10.07
CA LEU A 227 -12.59 -15.83 -10.66
C LEU A 227 -12.14 -17.10 -11.36
#